data_15c5535901d8b9e9a22d6eec78e70520
#
_entry.id   15c5535901d8b9e9a22d6eec78e70520
#
_cell.length_a   1.000
_cell.length_b   1.000
_cell.length_c   1.000
_cell.angle_alpha   90.00
_cell.angle_beta   90.00
_cell.angle_gamma   90.00
#
_symmetry.space_group_name_H-M   'P 1'
#
loop_
_entity.id
_entity.type
_entity.pdbx_description
1 polymer ?
#
loop_
_entity_poly.entity_id
_entity_poly.type
_entity_poly.pdbx_seq_one_letter_code
_entity_poly.pdbx_strand_id
1 'polypeptide(L)'
;KVRKPLPPLFAVPTTAGTGSETTLAAVVTDPETHEKFVIMDIKLIPLAAVLDPELTIGLPPHITSTTGMDALTHAVEAYIGRSGTAYTDRNAEEAVKIIFENLEKVYKEGNDIEARGQMLLASYKAGNAFTRAYVGYVHAIAHTLGGLYGIPHGLGNAVVLPYILDFYGKSISVKLAKLAVTAGIGSDTEPVEHLAEKFISSIKTMNANMNIPAGFRELEENDIPIIVQRVLKEGNPGYPVPRIMNNNECTEIVKKLLIKS
;
A
#
# COMPACT_ATOMS: atom_id res chain seq x y z
N LYS A 1 -21.18 -5.46 11.97
CA LYS A 1 -21.06 -6.94 11.92
C LYS A 1 -22.16 -7.50 11.03
N VAL A 2 -21.80 -8.43 10.14
CA VAL A 2 -22.73 -9.15 9.28
C VAL A 2 -23.51 -10.15 10.14
N ARG A 3 -24.83 -9.94 10.27
CA ARG A 3 -25.69 -10.75 11.18
C ARG A 3 -26.14 -12.07 10.53
N LYS A 4 -26.39 -12.04 9.21
CA LYS A 4 -26.88 -13.22 8.45
C LYS A 4 -25.75 -13.98 7.80
N PRO A 5 -25.91 -15.29 7.50
CA PRO A 5 -25.01 -15.99 6.61
C PRO A 5 -24.97 -15.31 5.24
N LEU A 6 -23.80 -15.27 4.63
CA LEU A 6 -23.63 -14.79 3.25
C LEU A 6 -23.57 -15.99 2.29
N PRO A 7 -23.95 -15.82 1.04
CA PRO A 7 -23.66 -16.80 -0.01
C PRO A 7 -22.14 -17.03 -0.11
N PRO A 8 -21.69 -18.20 -0.59
CA PRO A 8 -20.28 -18.42 -0.91
C PRO A 8 -19.78 -17.37 -1.91
N LEU A 9 -18.70 -16.68 -1.57
CA LEU A 9 -18.04 -15.70 -2.44
C LEU A 9 -16.77 -16.31 -3.00
N PHE A 10 -16.63 -16.24 -4.33
CA PHE A 10 -15.40 -16.57 -5.06
C PHE A 10 -14.91 -15.30 -5.74
N ALA A 11 -13.65 -14.95 -5.56
CA ALA A 11 -13.07 -13.75 -6.11
C ALA A 11 -12.13 -14.07 -7.28
N VAL A 12 -12.25 -13.30 -8.34
CA VAL A 12 -11.37 -13.37 -9.51
C VAL A 12 -10.84 -11.95 -9.74
N PRO A 13 -9.67 -11.59 -9.19
CA PRO A 13 -9.13 -10.25 -9.32
C PRO A 13 -8.72 -9.95 -10.76
N THR A 14 -9.02 -8.74 -11.22
CA THR A 14 -8.64 -8.23 -12.54
C THR A 14 -7.51 -7.20 -12.48
N THR A 15 -7.01 -6.91 -11.28
CA THR A 15 -5.85 -6.08 -10.99
C THR A 15 -4.96 -6.77 -9.98
N ALA A 16 -3.65 -6.51 -10.03
CA ALA A 16 -2.68 -7.02 -9.07
C ALA A 16 -2.30 -5.89 -8.09
N GLY A 17 -3.12 -5.66 -7.06
CA GLY A 17 -2.88 -4.53 -6.16
C GLY A 17 -3.69 -4.56 -4.87
N THR A 18 -5.00 -4.47 -4.98
CA THR A 18 -5.91 -4.25 -3.85
C THR A 18 -5.95 -5.41 -2.84
N GLY A 19 -5.61 -6.64 -3.26
CA GLY A 19 -5.75 -7.82 -2.42
C GLY A 19 -7.18 -8.07 -1.93
N SER A 20 -8.19 -7.50 -2.59
CA SER A 20 -9.60 -7.57 -2.18
C SER A 20 -10.12 -9.01 -2.10
N GLU A 21 -9.50 -9.92 -2.82
CA GLU A 21 -9.79 -11.36 -2.80
C GLU A 21 -9.40 -12.05 -1.48
N THR A 22 -8.72 -11.34 -0.57
CA THR A 22 -8.30 -11.87 0.74
C THR A 22 -8.84 -11.07 1.92
N THR A 23 -9.55 -9.94 1.67
CA THR A 23 -9.86 -8.99 2.73
C THR A 23 -11.16 -9.30 3.46
N LEU A 24 -11.19 -8.93 4.73
CA LEU A 24 -12.40 -8.89 5.56
C LEU A 24 -13.14 -7.55 5.48
N ALA A 25 -12.66 -6.63 4.64
CA ALA A 25 -13.14 -5.27 4.55
C ALA A 25 -13.90 -5.03 3.23
N ALA A 26 -15.03 -4.35 3.33
CA ALA A 26 -15.74 -3.76 2.20
C ALA A 26 -15.89 -2.26 2.43
N VAL A 27 -15.42 -1.46 1.47
CA VAL A 27 -15.52 0.00 1.53
C VAL A 27 -16.78 0.44 0.79
N VAL A 28 -17.64 1.17 1.46
CA VAL A 28 -18.88 1.73 0.90
C VAL A 28 -18.75 3.25 0.90
N THR A 29 -19.07 3.88 -0.23
CA THR A 29 -19.10 5.33 -0.34
C THR A 29 -20.57 5.78 -0.27
N ASP A 30 -20.87 6.71 0.63
CA ASP A 30 -22.14 7.41 0.67
C ASP A 30 -22.20 8.37 -0.53
N PRO A 31 -23.20 8.26 -1.42
CA PRO A 31 -23.27 9.09 -2.61
C PRO A 31 -23.65 10.55 -2.32
N GLU A 32 -24.24 10.84 -1.15
CA GLU A 32 -24.66 12.19 -0.78
C GLU A 32 -23.56 12.96 -0.05
N THR A 33 -22.89 12.30 0.90
CA THR A 33 -21.85 12.93 1.74
C THR A 33 -20.45 12.75 1.20
N HIS A 34 -20.23 11.82 0.25
CA HIS A 34 -18.94 11.36 -0.23
C HIS A 34 -18.03 10.78 0.88
N GLU A 35 -18.62 10.46 2.03
CA GLU A 35 -17.89 9.78 3.10
C GLU A 35 -17.74 8.30 2.77
N LYS A 36 -16.54 7.78 3.05
CA LYS A 36 -16.22 6.36 2.94
C LYS A 36 -16.29 5.71 4.30
N PHE A 37 -17.03 4.60 4.40
CA PHE A 37 -17.02 3.77 5.61
C PHE A 37 -16.67 2.34 5.28
N VAL A 38 -15.94 1.75 6.20
CA VAL A 38 -15.44 0.39 6.07
C VAL A 38 -16.32 -0.55 6.89
N ILE A 39 -16.88 -1.57 6.24
CA ILE A 39 -17.53 -2.69 6.91
C ILE A 39 -16.48 -3.78 7.07
N MET A 40 -16.25 -4.22 8.29
CA MET A 40 -15.25 -5.26 8.60
C MET A 40 -15.93 -6.46 9.24
N ASP A 41 -15.85 -7.61 8.56
CA ASP A 41 -16.36 -8.89 9.08
C ASP A 41 -15.65 -10.06 8.40
N ILE A 42 -15.25 -11.08 9.16
CA ILE A 42 -14.60 -12.29 8.63
C ILE A 42 -15.44 -13.03 7.58
N LYS A 43 -16.76 -12.86 7.61
CA LYS A 43 -17.67 -13.43 6.62
C LYS A 43 -17.58 -12.81 5.24
N LEU A 44 -16.88 -11.66 5.11
CA LEU A 44 -16.64 -10.99 3.83
C LEU A 44 -15.43 -11.58 3.09
N ILE A 45 -14.58 -12.34 3.78
CA ILE A 45 -13.43 -12.98 3.15
C ILE A 45 -13.95 -14.00 2.11
N PRO A 46 -13.52 -13.88 0.85
CA PRO A 46 -13.87 -14.88 -0.17
C PRO A 46 -13.44 -16.30 0.25
N LEU A 47 -14.27 -17.28 -0.12
CA LEU A 47 -13.99 -18.70 0.14
C LEU A 47 -12.77 -19.20 -0.66
N ALA A 48 -12.62 -18.67 -1.88
CA ALA A 48 -11.47 -18.94 -2.74
C ALA A 48 -11.20 -17.75 -3.67
N ALA A 49 -9.95 -17.60 -4.07
CA ALA A 49 -9.52 -16.68 -5.10
C ALA A 49 -8.97 -17.45 -6.31
N VAL A 50 -9.33 -17.01 -7.51
CA VAL A 50 -8.78 -17.54 -8.77
C VAL A 50 -7.87 -16.46 -9.34
N LEU A 51 -6.57 -16.73 -9.36
CA LEU A 51 -5.55 -15.81 -9.84
C LEU A 51 -5.22 -16.13 -11.31
N ASP A 52 -6.01 -15.55 -12.21
CA ASP A 52 -5.83 -15.73 -13.65
C ASP A 52 -5.08 -14.53 -14.24
N PRO A 53 -3.81 -14.70 -14.67
CA PRO A 53 -3.01 -13.61 -15.20
C PRO A 53 -3.52 -13.07 -16.53
N GLU A 54 -4.27 -13.83 -17.32
CA GLU A 54 -4.83 -13.37 -18.59
C GLU A 54 -5.75 -12.17 -18.40
N LEU A 55 -6.44 -12.10 -17.25
CA LEU A 55 -7.35 -10.99 -16.94
C LEU A 55 -6.61 -9.67 -16.65
N THR A 56 -5.30 -9.72 -16.50
CA THR A 56 -4.47 -8.52 -16.21
C THR A 56 -3.65 -8.03 -17.41
N ILE A 57 -3.56 -8.81 -18.50
CA ILE A 57 -2.75 -8.46 -19.68
C ILE A 57 -3.16 -7.12 -20.30
N GLY A 58 -4.48 -6.83 -20.33
CA GLY A 58 -5.02 -5.58 -20.89
C GLY A 58 -4.87 -4.34 -20.02
N LEU A 59 -4.28 -4.45 -18.85
CA LEU A 59 -4.12 -3.29 -17.95
C LEU A 59 -3.13 -2.28 -18.51
N PRO A 60 -3.51 -0.99 -18.58
CA PRO A 60 -2.59 0.07 -18.96
C PRO A 60 -1.39 0.16 -18.01
N PRO A 61 -0.20 0.62 -18.49
CA PRO A 61 1.00 0.72 -17.65
C PRO A 61 0.80 1.52 -16.35
N HIS A 62 0.05 2.65 -16.41
CA HIS A 62 -0.21 3.47 -15.23
C HIS A 62 -1.10 2.77 -14.19
N ILE A 63 -2.02 1.89 -14.60
CA ILE A 63 -2.80 1.07 -13.67
C ILE A 63 -1.91 -0.04 -13.10
N THR A 64 -1.11 -0.70 -13.95
CA THR A 64 -0.16 -1.72 -13.53
C THR A 64 0.79 -1.20 -12.44
N SER A 65 1.40 -0.01 -12.67
CA SER A 65 2.34 0.58 -11.71
C SER A 65 1.66 0.98 -10.40
N THR A 66 0.54 1.70 -10.48
CA THR A 66 -0.11 2.21 -9.26
C THR A 66 -0.73 1.10 -8.42
N THR A 67 -1.32 0.06 -9.03
CA THR A 67 -1.84 -1.09 -8.29
C THR A 67 -0.71 -1.96 -7.71
N GLY A 68 0.39 -2.15 -8.45
CA GLY A 68 1.55 -2.89 -7.94
C GLY A 68 2.22 -2.18 -6.76
N MET A 69 2.31 -0.85 -6.81
CA MET A 69 2.80 -0.04 -5.68
C MET A 69 1.83 -0.03 -4.49
N ASP A 70 0.54 -0.18 -4.74
CA ASP A 70 -0.47 -0.39 -3.70
C ASP A 70 -0.23 -1.72 -2.96
N ALA A 71 0.00 -2.81 -3.71
CA ALA A 71 0.37 -4.10 -3.11
C ALA A 71 1.68 -4.00 -2.30
N LEU A 72 2.68 -3.26 -2.80
CA LEU A 72 3.91 -3.01 -2.05
C LEU A 72 3.63 -2.26 -0.75
N THR A 73 2.78 -1.24 -0.80
CA THR A 73 2.39 -0.46 0.39
C THR A 73 1.68 -1.33 1.41
N HIS A 74 0.74 -2.17 0.99
CA HIS A 74 0.07 -3.15 1.84
C HIS A 74 1.07 -4.06 2.56
N ALA A 75 2.00 -4.65 1.81
CA ALA A 75 3.01 -5.54 2.37
C ALA A 75 3.93 -4.82 3.37
N VAL A 76 4.42 -3.62 3.00
CA VAL A 76 5.34 -2.86 3.84
C VAL A 76 4.65 -2.38 5.12
N GLU A 77 3.46 -1.77 5.04
CA GLU A 77 2.75 -1.28 6.22
C GLU A 77 2.35 -2.42 7.18
N ALA A 78 1.90 -3.55 6.63
CA ALA A 78 1.63 -4.74 7.42
C ALA A 78 2.87 -5.26 8.15
N TYR A 79 4.03 -5.25 7.48
CA TYR A 79 5.29 -5.74 8.03
C TYR A 79 5.87 -4.84 9.12
N ILE A 80 5.89 -3.52 8.87
CA ILE A 80 6.46 -2.57 9.84
C ILE A 80 5.55 -2.33 11.04
N GLY A 81 4.24 -2.55 10.90
CA GLY A 81 3.24 -2.37 11.93
C GLY A 81 3.50 -3.20 13.19
N ARG A 82 2.73 -2.91 14.26
CA ARG A 82 2.86 -3.57 15.58
C ARG A 82 1.99 -4.81 15.72
N SER A 83 1.08 -5.08 14.77
CA SER A 83 0.16 -6.23 14.80
C SER A 83 0.64 -7.41 13.95
N GLY A 84 1.89 -7.38 13.48
CA GLY A 84 2.49 -8.45 12.70
C GLY A 84 2.59 -9.78 13.47
N THR A 85 2.49 -10.85 12.73
CA THR A 85 2.69 -12.24 13.19
C THR A 85 3.66 -12.95 12.25
N ALA A 86 4.22 -14.07 12.62
CA ALA A 86 5.08 -14.84 11.73
C ALA A 86 4.39 -15.22 10.40
N TYR A 87 3.07 -15.35 10.39
CA TYR A 87 2.30 -15.59 9.16
C TYR A 87 2.23 -14.34 8.28
N THR A 88 1.86 -13.18 8.85
CA THR A 88 1.76 -11.93 8.11
C THR A 88 3.12 -11.46 7.62
N ASP A 89 4.15 -11.58 8.44
CA ASP A 89 5.51 -11.17 8.10
C ASP A 89 6.06 -11.98 6.92
N ARG A 90 5.87 -13.30 6.93
CA ARG A 90 6.27 -14.16 5.80
C ARG A 90 5.55 -13.78 4.51
N ASN A 91 4.23 -13.56 4.56
CA ASN A 91 3.47 -13.14 3.38
C ASN A 91 3.93 -11.76 2.87
N ALA A 92 4.19 -10.82 3.77
CA ALA A 92 4.70 -9.50 3.41
C ALA A 92 6.10 -9.56 2.78
N GLU A 93 7.02 -10.32 3.37
CA GLU A 93 8.38 -10.52 2.82
C GLU A 93 8.33 -11.14 1.42
N GLU A 94 7.52 -12.17 1.22
CA GLU A 94 7.35 -12.81 -0.09
C GLU A 94 6.71 -11.87 -1.11
N ALA A 95 5.71 -11.07 -0.71
CA ALA A 95 5.10 -10.07 -1.58
C ALA A 95 6.11 -9.01 -2.00
N VAL A 96 6.88 -8.46 -1.07
CA VAL A 96 7.94 -7.47 -1.36
C VAL A 96 8.95 -8.03 -2.36
N LYS A 97 9.45 -9.24 -2.13
CA LYS A 97 10.38 -9.90 -3.04
C LYS A 97 9.83 -9.98 -4.46
N ILE A 98 8.64 -10.55 -4.61
CA ILE A 98 8.01 -10.76 -5.92
C ILE A 98 7.77 -9.41 -6.64
N ILE A 99 7.34 -8.37 -5.91
CA ILE A 99 7.08 -7.05 -6.49
C ILE A 99 8.38 -6.43 -7.02
N PHE A 100 9.47 -6.46 -6.25
CA PHE A 100 10.76 -5.93 -6.70
C PHE A 100 11.32 -6.67 -7.90
N GLU A 101 11.05 -7.97 -8.03
CA GLU A 101 11.50 -8.79 -9.17
C GLU A 101 10.64 -8.55 -10.43
N ASN A 102 9.36 -8.18 -10.31
CA ASN A 102 8.42 -8.28 -11.43
C ASN A 102 7.72 -6.95 -11.79
N LEU A 103 7.53 -5.98 -10.89
CA LEU A 103 6.66 -4.83 -11.15
C LEU A 103 7.17 -3.96 -12.31
N GLU A 104 8.44 -3.57 -12.32
CA GLU A 104 8.98 -2.78 -13.43
C GLU A 104 9.00 -3.57 -14.76
N LYS A 105 9.13 -4.89 -14.68
CA LYS A 105 9.06 -5.78 -15.86
C LYS A 105 7.66 -5.73 -16.48
N VAL A 106 6.62 -5.98 -15.70
CA VAL A 106 5.24 -5.94 -16.24
C VAL A 106 4.79 -4.53 -16.62
N TYR A 107 5.36 -3.48 -16.03
CA TYR A 107 5.13 -2.11 -16.45
C TYR A 107 5.65 -1.86 -17.86
N LYS A 108 6.82 -2.39 -18.20
CA LYS A 108 7.45 -2.24 -19.52
C LYS A 108 6.89 -3.24 -20.53
N GLU A 109 6.69 -4.48 -20.09
CA GLU A 109 6.29 -5.63 -20.91
C GLU A 109 4.95 -6.18 -20.40
N GLY A 110 3.87 -5.44 -20.63
CA GLY A 110 2.54 -5.75 -20.10
C GLY A 110 1.96 -7.11 -20.53
N ASN A 111 2.49 -7.73 -21.56
CA ASN A 111 2.08 -9.03 -22.07
C ASN A 111 2.83 -10.22 -21.47
N ASP A 112 3.80 -10.01 -20.58
CA ASP A 112 4.50 -11.09 -19.89
C ASP A 112 3.57 -11.76 -18.88
N ILE A 113 2.98 -12.88 -19.30
CA ILE A 113 1.95 -13.59 -18.53
C ILE A 113 2.50 -14.19 -17.25
N GLU A 114 3.77 -14.60 -17.23
CA GLU A 114 4.40 -15.15 -16.04
C GLU A 114 4.59 -14.05 -14.98
N ALA A 115 5.17 -12.92 -15.39
CA ALA A 115 5.34 -11.77 -14.50
C ALA A 115 3.97 -11.20 -14.02
N ARG A 116 2.93 -11.21 -14.86
CA ARG A 116 1.54 -10.89 -14.46
C ARG A 116 1.04 -11.83 -13.37
N GLY A 117 1.25 -13.15 -13.54
CA GLY A 117 0.90 -14.15 -12.54
C GLY A 117 1.64 -13.95 -11.22
N GLN A 118 2.93 -13.61 -11.27
CA GLN A 118 3.72 -13.27 -10.08
C GLN A 118 3.15 -12.03 -9.37
N MET A 119 2.76 -10.99 -10.11
CA MET A 119 2.16 -9.79 -9.50
C MET A 119 0.79 -10.08 -8.85
N LEU A 120 -0.06 -10.93 -9.44
CA LEU A 120 -1.30 -11.40 -8.79
C LEU A 120 -0.99 -12.15 -7.49
N LEU A 121 0.00 -13.05 -7.52
CA LEU A 121 0.43 -13.76 -6.31
C LEU A 121 0.96 -12.81 -5.24
N ALA A 122 1.73 -11.80 -5.62
CA ALA A 122 2.24 -10.78 -4.70
C ALA A 122 1.09 -9.98 -4.06
N SER A 123 0.11 -9.55 -4.85
CA SER A 123 -1.10 -8.87 -4.37
C SER A 123 -1.87 -9.74 -3.37
N TYR A 124 -2.09 -11.01 -3.69
CA TYR A 124 -2.73 -11.97 -2.80
C TYR A 124 -1.97 -12.15 -1.47
N LYS A 125 -0.64 -12.24 -1.53
CA LYS A 125 0.20 -12.34 -0.32
C LYS A 125 0.16 -11.06 0.51
N ALA A 126 0.30 -9.90 -0.12
CA ALA A 126 0.14 -8.59 0.55
C ALA A 126 -1.23 -8.49 1.22
N GLY A 127 -2.29 -8.94 0.52
CA GLY A 127 -3.64 -9.02 1.03
C GLY A 127 -3.78 -9.89 2.28
N ASN A 128 -3.16 -11.07 2.29
CA ASN A 128 -3.12 -11.95 3.46
C ASN A 128 -2.36 -11.33 4.66
N ALA A 129 -1.36 -10.50 4.38
CA ALA A 129 -0.62 -9.80 5.42
C ALA A 129 -1.47 -8.68 6.03
N PHE A 130 -1.91 -7.70 5.23
CA PHE A 130 -2.57 -6.51 5.78
C PHE A 130 -3.97 -6.77 6.34
N THR A 131 -4.71 -7.75 5.83
CA THR A 131 -6.03 -8.13 6.39
C THR A 131 -5.95 -8.48 7.87
N ARG A 132 -4.79 -8.95 8.36
CA ARG A 132 -4.57 -9.33 9.76
C ARG A 132 -3.67 -8.35 10.52
N ALA A 133 -2.70 -7.75 9.83
CA ALA A 133 -1.73 -6.82 10.45
C ALA A 133 -2.13 -5.34 10.30
N TYR A 134 -3.20 -5.07 9.56
CA TYR A 134 -3.70 -3.73 9.23
C TYR A 134 -2.75 -2.93 8.33
N VAL A 135 -3.14 -1.69 8.07
CA VAL A 135 -2.40 -0.67 7.32
C VAL A 135 -1.97 0.47 8.25
N GLY A 136 -1.44 1.57 7.72
CA GLY A 136 -0.93 2.67 8.52
C GLY A 136 -1.20 4.06 7.93
N TYR A 137 -0.29 5.01 8.18
CA TYR A 137 -0.48 6.40 7.76
C TYR A 137 -0.39 6.61 6.26
N VAL A 138 0.25 5.72 5.50
CA VAL A 138 0.22 5.82 4.03
C VAL A 138 -1.21 5.74 3.55
N HIS A 139 -1.95 4.73 4.01
CA HIS A 139 -3.36 4.57 3.66
C HIS A 139 -4.24 5.69 4.22
N ALA A 140 -4.03 6.14 5.45
CA ALA A 140 -4.81 7.25 6.02
C ALA A 140 -4.69 8.53 5.20
N ILE A 141 -3.49 8.85 4.70
CA ILE A 141 -3.26 9.99 3.82
C ILE A 141 -3.90 9.73 2.45
N ALA A 142 -3.64 8.58 1.82
CA ALA A 142 -4.18 8.24 0.51
C ALA A 142 -5.73 8.23 0.49
N HIS A 143 -6.39 7.73 1.54
CA HIS A 143 -7.84 7.78 1.69
C HIS A 143 -8.36 9.23 1.74
N THR A 144 -7.69 10.06 2.52
CA THR A 144 -8.05 11.48 2.66
C THR A 144 -7.90 12.21 1.34
N LEU A 145 -6.78 12.01 0.64
CA LEU A 145 -6.52 12.65 -0.66
C LEU A 145 -7.47 12.12 -1.74
N GLY A 146 -7.76 10.82 -1.73
CA GLY A 146 -8.75 10.22 -2.63
C GLY A 146 -10.16 10.77 -2.40
N GLY A 147 -10.54 11.04 -1.15
CA GLY A 147 -11.86 11.62 -0.81
C GLY A 147 -11.98 13.10 -1.18
N LEU A 148 -10.92 13.89 -1.02
CA LEU A 148 -10.94 15.34 -1.28
C LEU A 148 -10.72 15.69 -2.76
N TYR A 149 -9.79 14.99 -3.41
CA TYR A 149 -9.31 15.38 -4.75
C TYR A 149 -9.55 14.31 -5.81
N GLY A 150 -10.14 13.16 -5.46
CA GLY A 150 -10.32 12.07 -6.42
C GLY A 150 -9.02 11.38 -6.84
N ILE A 151 -7.93 11.54 -6.09
CA ILE A 151 -6.66 10.90 -6.38
C ILE A 151 -6.85 9.37 -6.34
N PRO A 152 -6.45 8.64 -7.41
CA PRO A 152 -6.54 7.20 -7.44
C PRO A 152 -5.78 6.57 -6.27
N HIS A 153 -6.41 5.60 -5.58
CA HIS A 153 -5.91 5.03 -4.33
C HIS A 153 -4.46 4.54 -4.42
N GLY A 154 -4.15 3.70 -5.41
CA GLY A 154 -2.81 3.17 -5.59
C GLY A 154 -1.76 4.25 -5.94
N LEU A 155 -2.16 5.31 -6.65
CA LEU A 155 -1.30 6.47 -6.88
C LEU A 155 -1.01 7.20 -5.57
N GLY A 156 -2.05 7.42 -4.76
CA GLY A 156 -1.91 8.02 -3.43
C GLY A 156 -0.91 7.25 -2.57
N ASN A 157 -1.08 5.94 -2.48
CA ASN A 157 -0.19 5.07 -1.71
C ASN A 157 1.25 5.07 -2.24
N ALA A 158 1.45 4.99 -3.56
CA ALA A 158 2.77 5.00 -4.18
C ALA A 158 3.57 6.27 -3.89
N VAL A 159 2.90 7.42 -3.97
CA VAL A 159 3.53 8.74 -3.72
C VAL A 159 3.85 8.91 -2.24
N VAL A 160 2.93 8.55 -1.35
CA VAL A 160 3.03 8.81 0.10
C VAL A 160 3.99 7.86 0.80
N LEU A 161 4.12 6.61 0.33
CA LEU A 161 4.91 5.57 0.99
C LEU A 161 6.33 6.02 1.40
N PRO A 162 7.19 6.53 0.51
CA PRO A 162 8.56 6.90 0.88
C PRO A 162 8.61 8.00 1.96
N TYR A 163 7.66 8.95 1.98
CA TYR A 163 7.62 10.01 2.98
C TYR A 163 7.28 9.48 4.37
N ILE A 164 6.38 8.51 4.45
CA ILE A 164 6.02 7.87 5.73
C ILE A 164 7.15 6.98 6.24
N LEU A 165 7.86 6.28 5.36
CA LEU A 165 9.05 5.51 5.75
C LEU A 165 10.16 6.43 6.28
N ASP A 166 10.42 7.56 5.60
CA ASP A 166 11.35 8.59 6.09
C ASP A 166 10.91 9.15 7.46
N PHE A 167 9.60 9.38 7.66
CA PHE A 167 9.05 9.83 8.94
C PHE A 167 9.30 8.84 10.07
N TYR A 168 9.09 7.55 9.85
CA TYR A 168 9.33 6.53 10.87
C TYR A 168 10.82 6.38 11.21
N GLY A 169 11.71 6.61 10.24
CA GLY A 169 13.16 6.64 10.41
C GLY A 169 13.68 5.43 11.19
N LYS A 170 14.47 5.69 12.22
CA LYS A 170 15.13 4.64 13.02
C LYS A 170 14.18 3.64 13.68
N SER A 171 12.91 4.00 13.89
CA SER A 171 11.95 3.10 14.55
C SER A 171 11.64 1.84 13.74
N ILE A 172 11.94 1.85 12.43
CA ILE A 172 11.69 0.73 11.52
C ILE A 172 12.94 0.24 10.78
N SER A 173 14.13 0.78 11.06
CA SER A 173 15.36 0.49 10.31
C SER A 173 15.65 -1.01 10.22
N VAL A 174 15.52 -1.75 11.31
CA VAL A 174 15.76 -3.21 11.33
C VAL A 174 14.79 -3.94 10.42
N LYS A 175 13.52 -3.55 10.42
CA LYS A 175 12.49 -4.16 9.55
C LYS A 175 12.73 -3.81 8.08
N LEU A 176 13.08 -2.55 7.76
CA LEU A 176 13.40 -2.15 6.40
C LEU A 176 14.68 -2.81 5.89
N ALA A 177 15.70 -2.96 6.73
CA ALA A 177 16.92 -3.68 6.38
C ALA A 177 16.61 -5.13 5.98
N LYS A 178 15.74 -5.80 6.74
CA LYS A 178 15.30 -7.16 6.40
C LYS A 178 14.56 -7.20 5.05
N LEU A 179 13.68 -6.25 4.78
CA LEU A 179 13.00 -6.15 3.49
C LEU A 179 13.98 -5.84 2.34
N ALA A 180 15.00 -5.00 2.58
CA ALA A 180 16.04 -4.72 1.58
C ALA A 180 16.79 -5.99 1.16
N VAL A 181 17.21 -6.80 2.13
CA VAL A 181 17.86 -8.10 1.86
C VAL A 181 16.92 -9.05 1.13
N THR A 182 15.66 -9.13 1.60
CA THR A 182 14.62 -9.98 0.98
C THR A 182 14.35 -9.60 -0.48
N ALA A 183 14.32 -8.30 -0.77
CA ALA A 183 14.13 -7.75 -2.12
C ALA A 183 15.40 -7.83 -3.02
N GLY A 184 16.51 -8.35 -2.51
CA GLY A 184 17.76 -8.42 -3.26
C GLY A 184 18.47 -7.08 -3.47
N ILE A 185 18.11 -6.05 -2.69
CA ILE A 185 18.67 -4.68 -2.79
C ILE A 185 20.04 -4.57 -2.13
N GLY A 186 20.31 -5.42 -1.14
CA GLY A 186 21.56 -5.42 -0.41
C GLY A 186 21.83 -6.76 0.26
N SER A 187 22.94 -6.84 1.00
CA SER A 187 23.41 -8.03 1.71
C SER A 187 23.24 -7.84 3.22
N ASP A 188 22.99 -8.92 3.94
CA ASP A 188 22.91 -8.97 5.41
C ASP A 188 24.22 -8.60 6.12
N THR A 189 25.32 -8.46 5.37
CA THR A 189 26.60 -7.95 5.87
C THR A 189 26.69 -6.43 5.91
N GLU A 190 25.74 -5.72 5.34
CA GLU A 190 25.71 -4.25 5.31
C GLU A 190 25.09 -3.67 6.60
N PRO A 191 25.44 -2.43 7.00
CA PRO A 191 24.83 -1.78 8.15
C PRO A 191 23.31 -1.62 8.01
N VAL A 192 22.59 -1.82 9.10
CA VAL A 192 21.12 -1.78 9.16
C VAL A 192 20.55 -0.47 8.62
N GLU A 193 21.11 0.66 9.04
CA GLU A 193 20.68 1.99 8.61
C GLU A 193 20.87 2.18 7.10
N HIS A 194 22.00 1.71 6.58
CA HIS A 194 22.28 1.77 5.14
C HIS A 194 21.31 0.94 4.31
N LEU A 195 21.00 -0.28 4.76
CA LEU A 195 20.00 -1.14 4.10
C LEU A 195 18.60 -0.51 4.13
N ALA A 196 18.22 0.12 5.25
CA ALA A 196 16.95 0.82 5.37
C ALA A 196 16.86 2.00 4.39
N GLU A 197 17.91 2.81 4.28
CA GLU A 197 18.00 3.92 3.32
C GLU A 197 17.96 3.42 1.87
N LYS A 198 18.68 2.33 1.56
CA LYS A 198 18.63 1.68 0.24
C LYS A 198 17.21 1.24 -0.12
N PHE A 199 16.48 0.64 0.82
CA PHE A 199 15.10 0.21 0.57
C PHE A 199 14.19 1.38 0.21
N ILE A 200 14.24 2.47 0.98
CA ILE A 200 13.45 3.68 0.70
C ILE A 200 13.86 4.30 -0.65
N SER A 201 15.16 4.39 -0.92
CA SER A 201 15.68 4.92 -2.18
C SER A 201 15.26 4.08 -3.39
N SER A 202 15.22 2.75 -3.23
CA SER A 202 14.75 1.85 -4.30
C SER A 202 13.28 2.03 -4.60
N ILE A 203 12.44 2.29 -3.60
CA ILE A 203 11.02 2.64 -3.81
C ILE A 203 10.91 3.96 -4.59
N LYS A 204 11.67 4.99 -4.21
CA LYS A 204 11.69 6.28 -4.93
C LYS A 204 12.14 6.11 -6.39
N THR A 205 13.14 5.28 -6.62
CA THR A 205 13.65 4.96 -7.97
C THR A 205 12.60 4.19 -8.78
N MET A 206 11.95 3.21 -8.19
CA MET A 206 10.88 2.43 -8.83
C MET A 206 9.71 3.36 -9.23
N ASN A 207 9.28 4.27 -8.35
CA ASN A 207 8.28 5.28 -8.67
C ASN A 207 8.71 6.13 -9.88
N ALA A 208 9.93 6.65 -9.88
CA ALA A 208 10.45 7.46 -10.98
C ALA A 208 10.51 6.70 -12.30
N ASN A 209 10.97 5.43 -12.28
CA ASN A 209 11.06 4.57 -13.47
C ASN A 209 9.67 4.27 -14.08
N MET A 210 8.63 4.32 -13.27
CA MET A 210 7.24 4.08 -13.70
C MET A 210 6.45 5.39 -13.88
N ASN A 211 7.10 6.55 -13.92
CA ASN A 211 6.48 7.86 -14.09
C ASN A 211 5.44 8.22 -12.99
N ILE A 212 5.60 7.69 -11.79
CA ILE A 212 4.81 8.08 -10.63
C ILE A 212 5.42 9.36 -10.05
N PRO A 213 4.62 10.44 -9.87
CA PRO A 213 5.13 11.72 -9.40
C PRO A 213 5.59 11.66 -7.94
N ALA A 214 6.41 12.63 -7.52
CA ALA A 214 6.85 12.74 -6.13
C ALA A 214 5.85 13.49 -5.22
N GLY A 215 4.74 13.98 -5.76
CA GLY A 215 3.72 14.71 -5.01
C GLY A 215 2.51 15.01 -5.89
N PHE A 216 1.62 15.87 -5.42
CA PHE A 216 0.34 16.18 -6.06
C PHE A 216 0.22 17.67 -6.39
N ARG A 217 -0.23 17.98 -7.59
CA ARG A 217 -0.54 19.36 -8.02
C ARG A 217 -1.93 19.79 -7.59
N GLU A 218 -2.80 18.81 -7.38
CA GLU A 218 -4.19 19.00 -6.97
C GLU A 218 -4.32 19.43 -5.51
N LEU A 219 -3.27 19.20 -4.70
CA LEU A 219 -3.25 19.51 -3.30
C LEU A 219 -3.19 21.04 -3.08
N GLU A 220 -4.11 21.57 -2.28
CA GLU A 220 -4.16 22.98 -1.94
C GLU A 220 -3.64 23.24 -0.51
N GLU A 221 -2.81 24.29 -0.34
CA GLU A 221 -2.22 24.63 0.95
C GLU A 221 -3.30 24.95 2.01
N ASN A 222 -4.42 25.52 1.60
CA ASN A 222 -5.54 25.85 2.47
C ASN A 222 -6.26 24.61 3.03
N ASP A 223 -6.13 23.47 2.39
CA ASP A 223 -6.77 22.22 2.81
C ASP A 223 -5.90 21.40 3.78
N ILE A 224 -4.65 21.79 4.00
CA ILE A 224 -3.75 21.07 4.91
C ILE A 224 -4.38 20.82 6.29
N PRO A 225 -5.05 21.79 6.94
CA PRO A 225 -5.65 21.55 8.26
C PRO A 225 -6.71 20.46 8.25
N ILE A 226 -7.57 20.40 7.24
CA ILE A 226 -8.62 19.36 7.15
C ILE A 226 -8.02 18.00 6.79
N ILE A 227 -7.00 17.96 5.95
CA ILE A 227 -6.26 16.75 5.61
C ILE A 227 -5.65 16.16 6.89
N VAL A 228 -4.90 16.96 7.63
CA VAL A 228 -4.26 16.55 8.89
C VAL A 228 -5.28 16.02 9.90
N GLN A 229 -6.38 16.72 10.07
CA GLN A 229 -7.46 16.30 10.96
C GLN A 229 -8.01 14.91 10.58
N ARG A 230 -8.30 14.68 9.29
CA ARG A 230 -8.84 13.41 8.80
C ARG A 230 -7.83 12.27 8.94
N VAL A 231 -6.58 12.49 8.53
CA VAL A 231 -5.49 11.52 8.64
C VAL A 231 -5.29 11.07 10.08
N LEU A 232 -5.20 12.01 11.02
CA LEU A 232 -4.98 11.67 12.43
C LEU A 232 -6.21 11.03 13.08
N LYS A 233 -7.42 11.41 12.68
CA LYS A 233 -8.67 10.77 13.14
C LYS A 233 -8.75 9.31 12.68
N GLU A 234 -8.33 9.02 11.46
CA GLU A 234 -8.32 7.65 10.92
C GLU A 234 -7.20 6.81 11.53
N GLY A 235 -5.97 7.34 11.54
CA GLY A 235 -4.79 6.60 11.97
C GLY A 235 -4.69 6.41 13.49
N ASN A 236 -5.21 7.34 14.31
CA ASN A 236 -5.03 7.34 15.75
C ASN A 236 -6.36 7.11 16.51
N PRO A 237 -6.43 6.14 17.42
CA PRO A 237 -5.46 5.10 17.74
C PRO A 237 -5.67 3.82 16.91
N GLY A 238 -6.43 3.90 15.81
CA GLY A 238 -6.96 2.74 15.08
C GLY A 238 -5.91 1.87 14.39
N TYR A 239 -4.86 2.47 13.85
CA TYR A 239 -3.82 1.73 13.14
C TYR A 239 -2.63 1.35 14.04
N PRO A 240 -2.11 0.13 13.90
CA PRO A 240 -0.99 -0.36 14.71
C PRO A 240 0.36 0.16 14.19
N VAL A 241 0.48 1.47 14.06
CA VAL A 241 1.66 2.13 13.49
C VAL A 241 2.91 1.98 14.37
N PRO A 242 4.11 1.95 13.79
CA PRO A 242 5.38 1.87 14.53
C PRO A 242 5.59 3.04 15.51
N ARG A 243 5.23 4.25 15.07
CA ARG A 243 5.33 5.49 15.83
C ARG A 243 4.09 6.36 15.58
N ILE A 244 3.49 6.86 16.64
CA ILE A 244 2.33 7.76 16.53
C ILE A 244 2.79 9.12 15.99
N MET A 245 2.05 9.63 15.02
CA MET A 245 2.25 10.92 14.38
C MET A 245 1.43 12.00 15.11
N ASN A 246 2.05 13.12 15.42
CA ASN A 246 1.35 14.28 15.94
C ASN A 246 0.92 15.24 14.82
N ASN A 247 0.19 16.31 15.20
CA ASN A 247 -0.35 17.29 14.26
C ASN A 247 0.75 17.99 13.43
N ASN A 248 1.82 18.45 14.06
CA ASN A 248 2.92 19.15 13.39
C ASN A 248 3.64 18.23 12.40
N GLU A 249 3.92 16.99 12.80
CA GLU A 249 4.58 16.00 11.94
C GLU A 249 3.72 15.67 10.72
N CYS A 250 2.42 15.48 10.91
CA CYS A 250 1.49 15.25 9.79
C CYS A 250 1.45 16.45 8.84
N THR A 251 1.38 17.66 9.37
CA THR A 251 1.41 18.91 8.60
C THR A 251 2.67 19.00 7.73
N GLU A 252 3.83 18.71 8.28
CA GLU A 252 5.10 18.76 7.53
C GLU A 252 5.18 17.69 6.43
N ILE A 253 4.60 16.52 6.66
CA ILE A 253 4.52 15.48 5.62
C ILE A 253 3.58 15.92 4.49
N VAL A 254 2.38 16.39 4.83
CA VAL A 254 1.40 16.85 3.84
C VAL A 254 1.96 18.00 2.98
N LYS A 255 2.67 18.95 3.60
CA LYS A 255 3.36 20.02 2.86
C LYS A 255 4.39 19.51 1.84
N LYS A 256 5.13 18.44 2.16
CA LYS A 256 6.11 17.83 1.24
C LYS A 256 5.45 17.15 0.04
N LEU A 257 4.19 16.76 0.16
CA LEU A 257 3.44 16.16 -0.95
C LEU A 257 2.90 17.21 -1.94
N LEU A 258 2.92 18.50 -1.59
CA LEU A 258 2.43 19.57 -2.42
C LEU A 258 3.48 19.97 -3.48
N ILE A 259 3.14 19.81 -4.75
CA ILE A 259 3.96 20.32 -5.87
C ILE A 259 3.52 21.75 -6.17
N LYS A 260 4.39 22.72 -5.83
CA LYS A 260 4.15 24.11 -6.24
C LYS A 260 4.22 24.22 -7.75
N SER A 261 3.21 24.85 -8.34
CA SER A 261 3.11 25.18 -9.75
C SER A 261 4.18 26.20 -10.17
#